data_7df524f59e1dace1a9fd36d613a83f6e
#
_entry.id   7df524f59e1dace1a9fd36d613a83f6e
#
_cell.length_a   1.000
_cell.length_b   1.000
_cell.length_c   1.000
_cell.angle_alpha   90.00
_cell.angle_beta   90.00
_cell.angle_gamma   90.00
#
_symmetry.space_group_name_H-M   'P 1'
#
loop_
_entity.id
_entity.type
_entity.pdbx_description
1 polymer ?
#
loop_
_entity_poly.entity_id
_entity_poly.type
_entity_poly.pdbx_seq_one_letter_code
_entity_poly.pdbx_strand_id
1 'polypeptide(L)'
;FNAMKAQEQPEVVEKMIRRLRAGMMPPAGAKRPDAATLEAFTGALESRMDERAATNPNPGWRPFQRLNRAEHQRAVKDLLGLQVDVAAYLPNDTMSHGFDNVADVQGMSATLMQGYLRAASQISRLAVGDRDATAAASTYKVGRTMSQMRHVEGAPMGTRGGIVVTHIFPADGEYTIGVNLHNEPLGGLYGRSTMSVMNINEEIDVAIDGQRVAVIPLNQRMSESDPKNSLDPKTARIHVTAGPHRVSAAFIQKFEAPIDDSLMPTENTLADVSMSFGVTLLPHLRDMTVNGPYAVTGVSDSVSRRRIFSCRPTSAAEEPACANEIIKSLAAQAFRGPVPQADLDTLKGFFEEGRKAGDFEHAIRYTLQAILASPRFVFRLEEVPAATRAGASYRLNDQDLASRLSFFLWGTVPDQELTKAAAAGQLRTPASLKKQVDRMIADPRSEALATRFASQWLRLQDLDKMVPDYLQYPHYDDTLAAGFKRETELFVDSLIRENRSLLELIESDYTFVNERVAVHYGIPNVTGSEFRRVPVTDVNRRGILGHGSVLALTSIADRTSPVLRGKYVMEVLLGAPPPAPPPNVPGLDATKDSDGGRT
;
A
#
# COMPACT_ATOMS: atom_id res chain seq x y z
N PHE A 1 31.58 -19.31 -26.67
CA PHE A 1 31.88 -18.06 -25.98
C PHE A 1 33.41 -17.87 -25.90
N ASN A 2 33.86 -16.70 -26.30
CA ASN A 2 35.29 -16.32 -26.18
C ASN A 2 35.39 -15.26 -25.06
N ALA A 3 35.98 -15.61 -23.92
CA ALA A 3 36.14 -14.71 -22.78
C ALA A 3 36.97 -13.44 -23.12
N MET A 4 37.86 -13.52 -24.12
CA MET A 4 38.60 -12.34 -24.58
C MET A 4 37.71 -11.33 -25.32
N LYS A 5 36.55 -11.78 -25.81
CA LYS A 5 35.53 -10.96 -26.49
C LYS A 5 34.26 -10.77 -25.66
N ALA A 6 34.38 -10.94 -24.36
CA ALA A 6 33.25 -10.79 -23.40
C ALA A 6 32.51 -9.45 -23.59
N GLN A 7 33.25 -8.39 -23.85
CA GLN A 7 32.73 -7.05 -24.06
C GLN A 7 31.81 -6.88 -25.28
N GLU A 8 31.85 -7.82 -26.23
CA GLU A 8 31.00 -7.81 -27.43
C GLU A 8 29.56 -8.33 -27.11
N GLN A 9 29.41 -9.11 -26.03
CA GLN A 9 28.14 -9.74 -25.63
C GLN A 9 27.79 -9.48 -24.16
N PRO A 10 27.57 -8.22 -23.77
CA PRO A 10 27.40 -7.84 -22.34
C PRO A 10 26.25 -8.56 -21.65
N GLU A 11 25.10 -8.72 -22.31
CA GLU A 11 23.94 -9.40 -21.73
C GLU A 11 24.18 -10.88 -21.41
N VAL A 12 24.98 -11.56 -22.28
CA VAL A 12 25.34 -12.96 -22.05
C VAL A 12 26.32 -13.07 -20.90
N VAL A 13 27.28 -12.15 -20.82
CA VAL A 13 28.28 -12.12 -19.76
C VAL A 13 27.62 -11.85 -18.41
N GLU A 14 26.72 -10.89 -18.31
CA GLU A 14 25.95 -10.61 -17.11
C GLU A 14 25.13 -11.82 -16.62
N LYS A 15 24.49 -12.55 -17.54
CA LYS A 15 23.82 -13.81 -17.21
C LYS A 15 24.79 -14.88 -16.71
N MET A 16 25.99 -14.96 -17.28
CA MET A 16 27.02 -15.89 -16.84
C MET A 16 27.52 -15.54 -15.45
N ILE A 17 27.87 -14.29 -15.19
CA ILE A 17 28.32 -13.80 -13.88
C ILE A 17 27.30 -14.16 -12.81
N ARG A 18 26.02 -13.80 -13.01
CA ARG A 18 24.95 -14.13 -12.06
C ARG A 18 24.83 -15.62 -11.78
N ARG A 19 24.91 -16.47 -12.80
CA ARG A 19 24.83 -17.93 -12.62
C ARG A 19 26.07 -18.52 -11.93
N LEU A 20 27.26 -17.97 -12.21
CA LEU A 20 28.50 -18.36 -11.54
C LEU A 20 28.47 -17.97 -10.05
N ARG A 21 28.07 -16.74 -9.74
CA ARG A 21 27.90 -16.23 -8.35
C ARG A 21 26.86 -17.04 -7.57
N ALA A 22 25.76 -17.41 -8.19
CA ALA A 22 24.72 -18.25 -7.59
C ALA A 22 25.09 -19.75 -7.51
N GLY A 23 26.30 -20.16 -7.91
CA GLY A 23 26.73 -21.55 -7.89
C GLY A 23 25.99 -22.48 -8.87
N MET A 24 25.21 -21.92 -9.81
CA MET A 24 24.42 -22.68 -10.79
C MET A 24 25.25 -23.15 -11.99
N MET A 25 26.44 -22.63 -12.18
CA MET A 25 27.36 -23.01 -13.25
C MET A 25 28.75 -23.34 -12.68
N PRO A 26 29.43 -24.36 -13.20
CA PRO A 26 28.92 -25.43 -14.08
C PRO A 26 27.74 -26.19 -13.47
N PRO A 27 26.83 -26.77 -14.29
CA PRO A 27 25.65 -27.47 -13.78
C PRO A 27 26.02 -28.68 -12.92
N ALA A 28 25.07 -29.17 -12.12
CA ALA A 28 25.26 -30.35 -11.29
C ALA A 28 25.69 -31.56 -12.13
N GLY A 29 26.68 -32.31 -11.67
CA GLY A 29 27.27 -33.45 -12.38
C GLY A 29 28.35 -33.09 -13.43
N ALA A 30 28.52 -31.82 -13.77
CA ALA A 30 29.63 -31.39 -14.64
C ALA A 30 30.93 -31.23 -13.82
N LYS A 31 32.07 -31.44 -14.46
CA LYS A 31 33.37 -31.17 -13.84
C LYS A 31 33.48 -29.69 -13.50
N ARG A 32 33.70 -29.40 -12.23
CA ARG A 32 33.83 -28.02 -11.71
C ARG A 32 35.30 -27.71 -11.43
N PRO A 33 35.80 -26.54 -11.85
CA PRO A 33 37.04 -25.99 -11.31
C PRO A 33 36.91 -25.79 -9.80
N ASP A 34 38.05 -25.62 -9.14
CA ASP A 34 38.06 -25.25 -7.70
C ASP A 34 37.43 -23.85 -7.49
N ALA A 35 37.05 -23.58 -6.24
CA ALA A 35 36.36 -22.35 -5.89
C ALA A 35 37.19 -21.09 -6.22
N ALA A 36 38.49 -21.13 -5.97
CA ALA A 36 39.39 -20.00 -6.23
C ALA A 36 39.48 -19.67 -7.73
N THR A 37 39.57 -20.71 -8.57
CA THR A 37 39.57 -20.57 -10.03
C THR A 37 38.24 -19.99 -10.54
N LEU A 38 37.09 -20.42 -10.01
CA LEU A 38 35.77 -19.89 -10.37
C LEU A 38 35.63 -18.43 -9.93
N GLU A 39 36.10 -18.10 -8.75
CA GLU A 39 36.05 -16.73 -8.23
C GLU A 39 36.95 -15.79 -9.06
N ALA A 40 38.19 -16.21 -9.34
CA ALA A 40 39.12 -15.44 -10.18
C ALA A 40 38.56 -15.22 -11.61
N PHE A 41 37.94 -16.25 -12.19
CA PHE A 41 37.31 -16.14 -13.49
C PHE A 41 36.12 -15.17 -13.51
N THR A 42 35.25 -15.27 -12.50
CA THR A 42 34.09 -14.40 -12.35
C THR A 42 34.53 -12.95 -12.14
N GLY A 43 35.49 -12.70 -11.24
CA GLY A 43 36.07 -11.38 -11.01
C GLY A 43 36.72 -10.78 -12.26
N ALA A 44 37.40 -11.59 -13.07
CA ALA A 44 37.97 -11.12 -14.36
C ALA A 44 36.89 -10.73 -15.38
N LEU A 45 35.76 -11.43 -15.42
CA LEU A 45 34.60 -11.04 -16.23
C LEU A 45 33.98 -9.73 -15.76
N GLU A 46 33.76 -9.60 -14.46
CA GLU A 46 33.23 -8.38 -13.81
C GLU A 46 34.12 -7.17 -14.14
N SER A 47 35.44 -7.27 -13.88
CA SER A 47 36.38 -6.18 -14.17
C SER A 47 36.36 -5.74 -15.64
N ARG A 48 36.24 -6.67 -16.56
CA ARG A 48 36.14 -6.32 -18.00
C ARG A 48 34.83 -5.62 -18.36
N MET A 49 33.73 -5.99 -17.72
CA MET A 49 32.45 -5.31 -17.91
C MET A 49 32.50 -3.90 -17.31
N ASP A 50 33.13 -3.73 -16.16
CA ASP A 50 33.30 -2.43 -15.50
C ASP A 50 34.20 -1.50 -16.32
N GLU A 51 35.31 -1.98 -16.86
CA GLU A 51 36.20 -1.21 -17.77
C GLU A 51 35.44 -0.72 -19.01
N ARG A 52 34.61 -1.58 -19.61
CA ARG A 52 33.75 -1.18 -20.72
C ARG A 52 32.75 -0.11 -20.33
N ALA A 53 32.08 -0.29 -19.21
CA ALA A 53 31.09 0.66 -18.70
C ALA A 53 31.73 2.02 -18.38
N ALA A 54 32.96 2.02 -17.87
CA ALA A 54 33.72 3.24 -17.59
C ALA A 54 34.09 4.00 -18.86
N THR A 55 34.47 3.28 -19.93
CA THR A 55 34.88 3.88 -21.24
C THR A 55 33.68 4.25 -22.11
N ASN A 56 32.57 3.54 -22.01
CA ASN A 56 31.35 3.80 -22.77
C ASN A 56 30.12 3.69 -21.84
N PRO A 57 29.91 4.69 -20.97
CA PRO A 57 28.82 4.68 -20.02
C PRO A 57 27.47 4.70 -20.74
N ASN A 58 26.61 3.76 -20.40
CA ASN A 58 25.23 3.70 -20.87
C ASN A 58 24.29 3.94 -19.69
N PRO A 59 23.86 5.19 -19.43
CA PRO A 59 22.93 5.49 -18.34
C PRO A 59 21.51 4.95 -18.58
N GLY A 60 21.32 4.26 -19.70
CA GLY A 60 20.03 3.76 -20.12
C GLY A 60 19.15 4.82 -20.75
N TRP A 61 18.01 4.37 -21.26
CA TRP A 61 16.96 5.22 -21.77
C TRP A 61 15.76 5.16 -20.80
N ARG A 62 15.12 6.30 -20.56
CA ARG A 62 13.96 6.36 -19.68
C ARG A 62 12.74 6.82 -20.45
N PRO A 63 11.75 5.94 -20.65
CA PRO A 63 10.46 6.32 -21.21
C PRO A 63 9.70 7.23 -20.25
N PHE A 64 8.62 7.87 -20.72
CA PHE A 64 7.71 8.62 -19.88
C PHE A 64 7.15 7.72 -18.77
N GLN A 65 7.31 8.18 -17.54
CA GLN A 65 6.82 7.47 -16.37
C GLN A 65 5.65 8.24 -15.78
N ARG A 66 4.47 7.60 -15.76
CA ARG A 66 3.32 8.13 -15.04
C ARG A 66 3.43 7.80 -13.55
N LEU A 67 2.70 8.54 -12.73
CA LEU A 67 2.48 8.13 -11.34
C LEU A 67 1.66 6.85 -11.32
N ASN A 68 2.13 5.83 -10.62
CA ASN A 68 1.32 4.68 -10.31
C ASN A 68 0.27 5.03 -9.24
N ARG A 69 -0.64 4.12 -8.93
CA ARG A 69 -1.71 4.34 -7.96
C ARG A 69 -1.19 4.85 -6.61
N ALA A 70 -0.16 4.24 -6.07
CA ALA A 70 0.38 4.60 -4.76
C ALA A 70 1.14 5.93 -4.78
N GLU A 71 1.91 6.22 -5.84
CA GLU A 71 2.58 7.51 -6.03
C GLU A 71 1.55 8.64 -6.18
N HIS A 72 0.47 8.40 -6.94
CA HIS A 72 -0.61 9.37 -7.10
C HIS A 72 -1.30 9.67 -5.76
N GLN A 73 -1.64 8.64 -4.98
CA GLN A 73 -2.26 8.79 -3.65
C GLN A 73 -1.37 9.60 -2.70
N ARG A 74 -0.07 9.30 -2.66
CA ARG A 74 0.89 10.03 -1.83
C ARG A 74 1.09 11.47 -2.30
N ALA A 75 1.18 11.69 -3.61
CA ALA A 75 1.30 13.03 -4.17
C ALA A 75 0.07 13.91 -3.82
N VAL A 76 -1.14 13.35 -3.89
CA VAL A 76 -2.37 14.03 -3.45
C VAL A 76 -2.34 14.33 -1.94
N LYS A 77 -1.92 13.36 -1.12
CA LYS A 77 -1.80 13.55 0.33
C LYS A 77 -0.83 14.67 0.67
N ASP A 78 0.33 14.71 0.04
CA ASP A 78 1.34 15.73 0.33
C ASP A 78 0.94 17.11 -0.21
N LEU A 79 0.30 17.17 -1.38
CA LEU A 79 -0.19 18.41 -1.97
C LEU A 79 -1.34 19.01 -1.17
N LEU A 80 -2.35 18.19 -0.83
CA LEU A 80 -3.63 18.66 -0.30
C LEU A 80 -3.85 18.35 1.18
N GLY A 81 -3.00 17.52 1.81
CA GLY A 81 -3.26 17.00 3.16
C GLY A 81 -4.45 16.04 3.23
N LEU A 82 -4.84 15.45 2.09
CA LEU A 82 -6.03 14.63 1.96
C LEU A 82 -5.64 13.19 1.60
N GLN A 83 -5.92 12.25 2.48
CA GLN A 83 -5.66 10.83 2.22
C GLN A 83 -6.87 10.20 1.54
N VAL A 84 -6.81 10.05 0.23
CA VAL A 84 -7.88 9.47 -0.61
C VAL A 84 -7.49 8.06 -1.03
N ASP A 85 -8.41 7.11 -0.93
CA ASP A 85 -8.24 5.81 -1.60
C ASP A 85 -8.50 5.96 -3.09
N VAL A 86 -7.41 6.04 -3.85
CA VAL A 86 -7.50 6.18 -5.32
C VAL A 86 -7.83 4.84 -6.02
N ALA A 87 -7.89 3.72 -5.30
CA ALA A 87 -8.32 2.43 -5.86
C ALA A 87 -9.78 2.48 -6.34
N ALA A 88 -10.59 3.37 -5.79
CA ALA A 88 -11.95 3.62 -6.27
C ALA A 88 -12.01 4.19 -7.70
N TYR A 89 -10.94 4.81 -8.19
CA TYR A 89 -10.90 5.52 -9.47
C TYR A 89 -9.91 4.91 -10.46
N LEU A 90 -8.77 4.42 -9.97
CA LEU A 90 -7.67 3.92 -10.79
C LEU A 90 -7.61 2.39 -10.71
N PRO A 91 -7.54 1.68 -11.84
CA PRO A 91 -7.30 0.25 -11.87
C PRO A 91 -5.93 -0.11 -11.27
N ASN A 92 -5.71 -1.39 -11.01
CA ASN A 92 -4.39 -1.88 -10.59
C ASN A 92 -3.34 -1.56 -11.66
N ASP A 93 -2.15 -1.18 -11.21
CA ASP A 93 -1.02 -1.00 -12.09
C ASP A 93 -0.52 -2.35 -12.64
N THR A 94 -0.09 -2.34 -13.89
CA THR A 94 0.53 -3.52 -14.51
C THR A 94 1.90 -3.74 -13.89
N MET A 95 2.15 -4.97 -13.44
CA MET A 95 3.42 -5.38 -12.84
C MET A 95 4.41 -5.81 -13.92
N SER A 96 5.65 -5.37 -13.80
CA SER A 96 6.78 -5.86 -14.59
C SER A 96 7.91 -6.23 -13.64
N HIS A 97 8.45 -7.44 -13.80
CA HIS A 97 9.50 -7.99 -12.93
C HIS A 97 9.20 -7.91 -11.44
N GLY A 98 7.91 -7.95 -11.06
CA GLY A 98 7.45 -7.84 -9.68
C GLY A 98 7.22 -6.43 -9.17
N PHE A 99 7.41 -5.38 -10.00
CA PHE A 99 7.24 -3.97 -9.63
C PHE A 99 6.14 -3.27 -10.43
N ASP A 100 5.42 -2.36 -9.79
CA ASP A 100 4.30 -1.60 -10.36
C ASP A 100 4.69 -0.23 -10.94
N ASN A 101 5.97 0.12 -10.84
CA ASN A 101 6.51 1.42 -11.29
C ASN A 101 7.52 1.32 -12.43
N VAL A 102 7.60 0.18 -13.12
CA VAL A 102 8.45 0.01 -14.29
C VAL A 102 7.80 0.68 -15.49
N ALA A 103 8.47 1.69 -16.04
CA ALA A 103 7.92 2.56 -17.08
C ALA A 103 7.55 1.83 -18.39
N ASP A 104 8.21 0.71 -18.72
CA ASP A 104 7.99 -0.08 -19.92
C ASP A 104 6.54 -0.56 -20.10
N VAL A 105 5.84 -0.79 -18.98
CA VAL A 105 4.47 -1.31 -18.95
C VAL A 105 3.45 -0.26 -18.49
N GLN A 106 3.89 0.96 -18.18
CA GLN A 106 3.03 2.05 -17.71
C GLN A 106 2.37 2.83 -18.86
N GLY A 107 1.69 2.12 -19.77
CA GLY A 107 0.91 2.76 -20.82
C GLY A 107 -0.25 3.62 -20.27
N MET A 108 -0.76 4.51 -21.12
CA MET A 108 -1.96 5.31 -20.86
C MET A 108 -3.07 4.85 -21.81
N SER A 109 -3.99 4.01 -21.30
CA SER A 109 -5.20 3.63 -22.03
C SER A 109 -6.30 4.69 -21.86
N ALA A 110 -7.30 4.69 -22.73
CA ALA A 110 -8.47 5.57 -22.61
C ALA A 110 -9.21 5.37 -21.28
N THR A 111 -9.36 4.14 -20.82
CA THR A 111 -9.97 3.80 -19.52
C THR A 111 -9.18 4.38 -18.36
N LEU A 112 -7.85 4.26 -18.41
CA LEU A 112 -6.99 4.81 -17.36
C LEU A 112 -7.03 6.34 -17.35
N MET A 113 -7.04 6.99 -18.53
CA MET A 113 -7.20 8.43 -18.65
C MET A 113 -8.52 8.89 -18.03
N GLN A 114 -9.63 8.22 -18.33
CA GLN A 114 -10.92 8.51 -17.70
C GLN A 114 -10.87 8.31 -16.17
N GLY A 115 -10.10 7.33 -15.71
CA GLY A 115 -9.83 7.11 -14.28
C GLY A 115 -9.16 8.32 -13.63
N TYR A 116 -8.09 8.86 -14.24
CA TYR A 116 -7.41 10.06 -13.72
C TYR A 116 -8.31 11.30 -13.76
N LEU A 117 -9.11 11.49 -14.82
CA LEU A 117 -10.06 12.61 -14.89
C LEU A 117 -11.14 12.51 -13.80
N ARG A 118 -11.68 11.31 -13.55
CA ARG A 118 -12.64 11.08 -12.46
C ARG A 118 -11.98 11.30 -11.09
N ALA A 119 -10.76 10.78 -10.89
CA ALA A 119 -10.00 11.01 -9.67
C ALA A 119 -9.79 12.50 -9.42
N ALA A 120 -9.33 13.26 -10.43
CA ALA A 120 -9.12 14.70 -10.32
C ALA A 120 -10.42 15.44 -9.94
N SER A 121 -11.55 15.09 -10.57
CA SER A 121 -12.86 15.66 -10.26
C SER A 121 -13.30 15.37 -8.82
N GLN A 122 -13.21 14.13 -8.38
CA GLN A 122 -13.66 13.76 -7.03
C GLN A 122 -12.72 14.28 -5.94
N ILE A 123 -11.39 14.17 -6.14
CA ILE A 123 -10.40 14.68 -5.20
C ILE A 123 -10.54 16.19 -5.02
N SER A 124 -10.74 16.96 -6.09
CA SER A 124 -10.92 18.41 -5.98
C SER A 124 -12.20 18.78 -5.20
N ARG A 125 -13.29 18.02 -5.36
CA ARG A 125 -14.53 18.17 -4.57
C ARG A 125 -14.29 17.87 -3.09
N LEU A 126 -13.63 16.75 -2.77
CA LEU A 126 -13.33 16.38 -1.40
C LEU A 126 -12.34 17.36 -0.72
N ALA A 127 -11.41 17.92 -1.49
CA ALA A 127 -10.38 18.83 -0.97
C ALA A 127 -10.91 20.23 -0.65
N VAL A 128 -11.77 20.77 -1.52
CA VAL A 128 -12.42 22.09 -1.34
C VAL A 128 -13.69 21.97 -0.54
N GLY A 129 -14.35 20.82 -0.58
CA GLY A 129 -15.72 20.59 -0.11
C GLY A 129 -16.74 20.82 -1.22
N ASP A 130 -17.89 20.20 -1.10
CA ASP A 130 -18.93 20.21 -2.14
C ASP A 130 -20.29 20.56 -1.55
N ARG A 131 -20.71 21.83 -1.71
CA ARG A 131 -22.02 22.31 -1.25
C ARG A 131 -23.17 21.68 -2.01
N ASP A 132 -22.89 21.14 -3.20
CA ASP A 132 -23.87 20.50 -4.08
C ASP A 132 -23.81 18.97 -3.95
N ALA A 133 -23.12 18.45 -2.92
CA ALA A 133 -23.01 17.02 -2.70
C ALA A 133 -24.38 16.36 -2.54
N THR A 134 -24.60 15.30 -3.30
CA THR A 134 -25.80 14.46 -3.20
C THR A 134 -25.53 13.21 -2.36
N ALA A 135 -26.59 12.65 -1.80
CA ALA A 135 -26.47 11.45 -1.00
C ALA A 135 -25.86 10.28 -1.80
N ALA A 136 -24.78 9.74 -1.28
CA ALA A 136 -24.08 8.59 -1.82
C ALA A 136 -23.69 7.63 -0.69
N ALA A 137 -23.41 6.37 -1.06
CA ALA A 137 -22.97 5.34 -0.12
C ALA A 137 -21.46 5.08 -0.29
N SER A 138 -20.73 5.04 0.80
CA SER A 138 -19.35 4.59 0.86
C SER A 138 -19.26 3.36 1.77
N THR A 139 -18.90 2.20 1.21
CA THR A 139 -18.85 0.93 1.95
C THR A 139 -17.41 0.51 2.21
N TYR A 140 -17.13 0.13 3.46
CA TYR A 140 -15.84 -0.31 3.96
C TYR A 140 -15.95 -1.75 4.46
N LYS A 141 -15.24 -2.66 3.80
CA LYS A 141 -15.29 -4.10 4.10
C LYS A 141 -14.39 -4.46 5.27
N VAL A 142 -14.84 -5.40 6.08
CA VAL A 142 -14.03 -6.09 7.10
C VAL A 142 -13.56 -7.41 6.52
N GLY A 143 -12.31 -7.77 6.78
CA GLY A 143 -11.79 -9.09 6.39
C GLY A 143 -12.61 -10.20 7.03
N ARG A 144 -13.03 -11.20 6.25
CA ARG A 144 -13.93 -12.25 6.72
C ARG A 144 -13.34 -13.05 7.89
N THR A 145 -12.04 -13.29 7.88
CA THR A 145 -11.34 -14.04 8.94
C THR A 145 -10.84 -13.14 10.07
N MET A 146 -11.10 -11.83 10.01
CA MET A 146 -10.65 -10.88 11.03
C MET A 146 -11.33 -11.18 12.37
N SER A 147 -10.52 -11.34 13.43
CA SER A 147 -11.03 -11.58 14.79
C SER A 147 -11.97 -10.47 15.24
N GLN A 148 -13.10 -10.87 15.81
CA GLN A 148 -14.04 -9.93 16.44
C GLN A 148 -13.88 -9.87 17.97
N MET A 149 -12.92 -10.59 18.54
CA MET A 149 -12.56 -10.52 19.97
C MET A 149 -11.50 -9.49 20.30
N ARG A 150 -10.70 -9.09 19.32
CA ARG A 150 -9.57 -8.18 19.53
C ARG A 150 -10.00 -6.73 19.40
N HIS A 151 -9.41 -5.86 20.22
CA HIS A 151 -9.59 -4.42 20.04
C HIS A 151 -8.99 -3.96 18.70
N VAL A 152 -9.72 -3.12 17.98
CA VAL A 152 -9.26 -2.46 16.75
C VAL A 152 -8.72 -1.08 17.12
N GLU A 153 -7.47 -0.82 16.75
CA GLU A 153 -6.81 0.45 17.06
C GLU A 153 -7.58 1.64 16.50
N GLY A 154 -7.78 2.66 17.33
CA GLY A 154 -8.55 3.84 16.99
C GLY A 154 -10.05 3.74 17.26
N ALA A 155 -10.58 2.56 17.60
CA ALA A 155 -11.90 2.42 18.17
C ALA A 155 -11.92 2.88 19.65
N PRO A 156 -13.09 3.23 20.23
CA PRO A 156 -13.19 3.55 21.65
C PRO A 156 -12.71 2.42 22.56
N MET A 157 -12.06 2.75 23.68
CA MET A 157 -11.66 1.75 24.67
C MET A 157 -12.89 1.01 25.22
N GLY A 158 -12.73 -0.28 25.54
CA GLY A 158 -13.83 -1.15 25.95
C GLY A 158 -14.68 -1.66 24.77
N THR A 159 -14.14 -1.59 23.57
CA THR A 159 -14.71 -2.22 22.36
C THR A 159 -13.82 -3.34 21.83
N ARG A 160 -14.41 -4.24 21.06
CA ARG A 160 -13.77 -5.36 20.39
C ARG A 160 -14.25 -5.49 18.94
N GLY A 161 -13.46 -6.07 18.07
CA GLY A 161 -13.79 -6.29 16.65
C GLY A 161 -14.21 -5.02 15.91
N GLY A 162 -14.97 -5.20 14.86
CA GLY A 162 -15.48 -4.07 14.08
C GLY A 162 -14.47 -3.50 13.09
N ILE A 163 -14.60 -2.20 12.83
CA ILE A 163 -13.80 -1.48 11.83
C ILE A 163 -13.55 -0.04 12.26
N VAL A 164 -12.39 0.49 11.88
CA VAL A 164 -12.03 1.90 11.98
C VAL A 164 -11.52 2.38 10.62
N VAL A 165 -12.10 3.47 10.10
CA VAL A 165 -11.70 4.06 8.83
C VAL A 165 -11.62 5.57 8.93
N THR A 166 -10.81 6.20 8.08
CA THR A 166 -10.92 7.64 7.85
C THR A 166 -11.84 7.86 6.65
N HIS A 167 -13.04 8.39 6.90
CA HIS A 167 -13.97 8.81 5.85
C HIS A 167 -13.85 10.31 5.61
N ILE A 168 -13.91 10.73 4.34
CA ILE A 168 -13.87 12.13 3.95
C ILE A 168 -15.29 12.58 3.62
N PHE A 169 -15.88 13.35 4.52
CA PHE A 169 -17.21 13.92 4.34
C PHE A 169 -17.13 15.10 3.37
N PRO A 170 -17.89 15.08 2.25
CA PRO A 170 -17.80 16.13 1.24
C PRO A 170 -18.38 17.46 1.66
N ALA A 171 -19.32 17.48 2.62
CA ALA A 171 -20.01 18.66 3.10
C ALA A 171 -20.42 18.50 4.58
N ASP A 172 -20.69 19.62 5.25
CA ASP A 172 -21.41 19.64 6.51
C ASP A 172 -22.86 19.21 6.26
N GLY A 173 -23.37 18.26 7.00
CA GLY A 173 -24.72 17.77 6.74
C GLY A 173 -25.10 16.56 7.56
N GLU A 174 -26.23 15.96 7.23
CA GLU A 174 -26.75 14.77 7.87
C GLU A 174 -26.31 13.48 7.16
N TYR A 175 -25.85 12.51 7.94
CA TYR A 175 -25.38 11.21 7.47
C TYR A 175 -25.97 10.08 8.30
N THR A 176 -26.02 8.86 7.75
CA THR A 176 -26.27 7.64 8.50
C THR A 176 -25.11 6.69 8.37
N ILE A 177 -24.80 5.95 9.43
CA ILE A 177 -23.79 4.90 9.44
C ILE A 177 -24.53 3.57 9.61
N GLY A 178 -24.43 2.71 8.60
CA GLY A 178 -24.99 1.37 8.61
C GLY A 178 -23.89 0.33 8.82
N VAL A 179 -24.25 -0.82 9.33
CA VAL A 179 -23.39 -2.00 9.45
C VAL A 179 -24.08 -3.20 8.84
N ASN A 180 -23.32 -4.05 8.18
CA ASN A 180 -23.80 -5.34 7.69
C ASN A 180 -23.08 -6.44 8.46
N LEU A 181 -23.83 -7.46 8.88
CA LEU A 181 -23.33 -8.60 9.63
C LEU A 181 -23.29 -9.85 8.76
N HIS A 182 -22.33 -10.72 9.03
CA HIS A 182 -22.32 -12.06 8.42
C HIS A 182 -23.44 -12.93 9.00
N ASN A 183 -23.99 -13.80 8.15
CA ASN A 183 -25.09 -14.69 8.48
C ASN A 183 -24.74 -16.17 8.29
N GLU A 184 -25.45 -17.01 9.05
CA GLU A 184 -25.48 -18.45 8.85
C GLU A 184 -26.13 -18.79 7.49
N PRO A 185 -25.89 -19.99 6.92
CA PRO A 185 -26.50 -20.40 5.64
C PRO A 185 -28.03 -20.32 5.60
N LEU A 186 -28.70 -20.41 6.76
CA LEU A 186 -30.14 -20.24 6.90
C LEU A 186 -30.57 -18.78 7.13
N GLY A 187 -29.69 -17.82 6.96
CA GLY A 187 -29.97 -16.38 7.03
C GLY A 187 -29.98 -15.77 8.44
N GLY A 188 -29.80 -16.57 9.48
CA GLY A 188 -29.73 -16.07 10.85
C GLY A 188 -28.39 -15.45 11.20
N LEU A 189 -28.36 -14.57 12.20
CA LEU A 189 -27.12 -13.96 12.69
C LEU A 189 -26.17 -15.02 13.27
N TYR A 190 -24.88 -14.99 12.89
CA TYR A 190 -23.86 -15.78 13.57
C TYR A 190 -23.78 -15.39 15.07
N GLY A 191 -23.48 -16.36 15.91
CA GLY A 191 -23.37 -16.15 17.36
C GLY A 191 -24.69 -16.03 18.11
N ARG A 192 -25.84 -16.12 17.46
CA ARG A 192 -27.17 -16.04 18.10
C ARG A 192 -27.37 -17.06 19.23
N SER A 193 -26.79 -18.25 19.08
CA SER A 193 -26.87 -19.30 20.12
C SER A 193 -26.10 -18.90 21.38
N THR A 194 -24.91 -18.35 21.22
CA THR A 194 -24.10 -17.83 22.32
C THR A 194 -24.80 -16.68 23.03
N MET A 195 -25.34 -15.71 22.28
CA MET A 195 -26.14 -14.62 22.84
C MET A 195 -27.33 -15.14 23.67
N SER A 196 -28.00 -16.20 23.19
CA SER A 196 -29.09 -16.82 23.89
C SER A 196 -28.67 -17.53 25.19
N VAL A 197 -27.60 -18.33 25.13
CA VAL A 197 -27.10 -19.10 26.27
C VAL A 197 -26.55 -18.18 27.35
N MET A 198 -25.79 -17.15 26.95
CA MET A 198 -25.20 -16.17 27.87
C MET A 198 -26.21 -15.11 28.33
N ASN A 199 -27.40 -15.09 27.75
CA ASN A 199 -28.43 -14.06 27.99
C ASN A 199 -27.89 -12.62 27.82
N ILE A 200 -27.10 -12.40 26.76
CA ILE A 200 -26.54 -11.11 26.40
C ILE A 200 -27.12 -10.64 25.07
N ASN A 201 -27.34 -9.35 24.93
CA ASN A 201 -27.52 -8.68 23.68
C ASN A 201 -26.22 -7.95 23.32
N GLU A 202 -25.73 -8.17 22.12
CA GLU A 202 -24.57 -7.44 21.62
C GLU A 202 -24.97 -6.02 21.21
N GLU A 203 -24.02 -5.12 21.24
CA GLU A 203 -24.21 -3.72 20.85
C GLU A 203 -22.99 -3.25 20.08
N ILE A 204 -23.22 -2.49 19.00
CA ILE A 204 -22.15 -1.85 18.26
C ILE A 204 -22.09 -0.37 18.62
N ASP A 205 -20.96 0.05 19.16
CA ASP A 205 -20.60 1.45 19.37
C ASP A 205 -20.22 2.06 18.03
N VAL A 206 -20.93 3.11 17.62
CA VAL A 206 -20.59 3.93 16.46
C VAL A 206 -20.02 5.24 16.97
N ALA A 207 -18.75 5.51 16.58
CA ALA A 207 -18.07 6.73 17.02
C ALA A 207 -17.46 7.49 15.84
N ILE A 208 -17.41 8.81 15.98
CA ILE A 208 -16.72 9.73 15.08
C ILE A 208 -15.65 10.46 15.88
N ASP A 209 -14.41 10.42 15.44
CA ASP A 209 -13.23 10.98 16.11
C ASP A 209 -13.10 10.53 17.57
N GLY A 210 -13.51 9.29 17.85
CA GLY A 210 -13.49 8.68 19.19
C GLY A 210 -14.67 9.07 20.08
N GLN A 211 -15.58 9.91 19.62
CA GLN A 211 -16.79 10.28 20.36
C GLN A 211 -17.96 9.40 19.89
N ARG A 212 -18.62 8.72 20.83
CA ARG A 212 -19.81 7.92 20.54
C ARG A 212 -20.92 8.80 20.01
N VAL A 213 -21.44 8.45 18.84
CA VAL A 213 -22.57 9.16 18.19
C VAL A 213 -23.85 8.31 18.18
N ALA A 214 -23.71 6.99 18.26
CA ALA A 214 -24.84 6.07 18.34
C ALA A 214 -24.43 4.72 18.95
N VAL A 215 -25.43 3.97 19.40
CA VAL A 215 -25.32 2.55 19.73
C VAL A 215 -26.35 1.78 18.91
N ILE A 216 -25.90 0.76 18.21
CA ILE A 216 -26.75 -0.13 17.42
C ILE A 216 -26.96 -1.42 18.21
N PRO A 217 -28.15 -1.70 18.75
CA PRO A 217 -28.43 -2.94 19.45
C PRO A 217 -28.57 -4.11 18.47
N LEU A 218 -27.98 -5.24 18.82
CA LEU A 218 -28.14 -6.50 18.11
C LEU A 218 -28.91 -7.50 18.96
N ASN A 219 -29.77 -8.28 18.35
CA ASN A 219 -30.48 -9.31 19.05
C ASN A 219 -30.43 -10.66 18.30
N GLN A 220 -30.64 -11.74 19.05
CA GLN A 220 -30.55 -13.11 18.54
C GLN A 220 -31.58 -13.49 17.46
N ARG A 221 -32.59 -12.66 17.21
CA ARG A 221 -33.64 -12.90 16.20
C ARG A 221 -33.33 -12.25 14.87
N MET A 222 -32.22 -11.52 14.76
CA MET A 222 -31.83 -10.87 13.52
C MET A 222 -31.62 -11.91 12.40
N SER A 223 -32.17 -11.60 11.24
CA SER A 223 -32.12 -12.48 10.06
C SER A 223 -32.18 -11.66 8.77
N GLU A 224 -31.53 -12.18 7.73
CA GLU A 224 -31.57 -11.61 6.37
C GLU A 224 -33.00 -11.53 5.81
N SER A 225 -33.88 -12.47 6.21
CA SER A 225 -35.26 -12.53 5.74
C SER A 225 -36.25 -11.66 6.53
N ASP A 226 -35.85 -11.05 7.64
CA ASP A 226 -36.71 -10.20 8.47
C ASP A 226 -36.44 -8.71 8.26
N PRO A 227 -37.28 -7.97 7.48
CA PRO A 227 -37.05 -6.54 7.22
C PRO A 227 -37.11 -5.65 8.45
N LYS A 228 -37.75 -6.10 9.54
CA LYS A 228 -37.86 -5.33 10.79
C LYS A 228 -36.70 -5.59 11.74
N ASN A 229 -35.96 -6.66 11.49
CA ASN A 229 -34.90 -7.14 12.35
C ASN A 229 -33.75 -7.66 11.48
N SER A 230 -33.37 -6.86 10.48
CA SER A 230 -32.42 -7.19 9.43
C SER A 230 -30.97 -7.19 9.94
N LEU A 231 -30.08 -7.79 9.14
CA LEU A 231 -28.64 -7.85 9.42
C LEU A 231 -27.88 -6.58 8.96
N ASP A 232 -28.60 -5.56 8.50
CA ASP A 232 -28.08 -4.29 8.02
C ASP A 232 -28.63 -3.07 8.79
N PRO A 233 -28.57 -3.08 10.14
CA PRO A 233 -29.04 -1.96 10.93
C PRO A 233 -28.21 -0.70 10.70
N LYS A 234 -28.84 0.46 10.90
CA LYS A 234 -28.21 1.78 10.71
C LYS A 234 -28.59 2.75 11.82
N THR A 235 -27.76 3.76 12.01
CA THR A 235 -28.03 4.86 12.93
C THR A 235 -29.19 5.75 12.46
N ALA A 236 -29.74 6.53 13.36
CA ALA A 236 -30.46 7.74 12.97
C ALA A 236 -29.52 8.70 12.21
N ARG A 237 -30.08 9.76 11.63
CA ARG A 237 -29.27 10.81 10.99
C ARG A 237 -28.41 11.53 12.02
N ILE A 238 -27.15 11.71 11.71
CA ILE A 238 -26.12 12.32 12.55
C ILE A 238 -25.53 13.49 11.76
N HIS A 239 -25.44 14.67 12.39
CA HIS A 239 -24.77 15.81 11.76
C HIS A 239 -23.25 15.63 11.84
N VAL A 240 -22.57 15.75 10.70
CA VAL A 240 -21.10 15.66 10.61
C VAL A 240 -20.59 16.84 9.78
N THR A 241 -19.44 17.38 10.15
CA THR A 241 -18.75 18.45 9.42
C THR A 241 -17.96 17.89 8.23
N ALA A 242 -17.70 18.74 7.22
CA ALA A 242 -16.90 18.36 6.06
C ALA A 242 -15.43 18.09 6.43
N GLY A 243 -14.82 17.19 5.69
CA GLY A 243 -13.41 16.83 5.84
C GLY A 243 -13.18 15.40 6.30
N PRO A 244 -11.93 15.02 6.56
CA PRO A 244 -11.59 13.68 7.03
C PRO A 244 -11.93 13.51 8.51
N HIS A 245 -12.75 12.52 8.82
CA HIS A 245 -13.09 12.09 10.18
C HIS A 245 -12.84 10.60 10.34
N ARG A 246 -12.37 10.19 11.51
CA ARG A 246 -12.23 8.79 11.87
C ARG A 246 -13.58 8.25 12.31
N VAL A 247 -14.12 7.30 11.54
CA VAL A 247 -15.39 6.62 11.82
C VAL A 247 -15.10 5.21 12.28
N SER A 248 -15.69 4.80 13.37
CA SER A 248 -15.60 3.42 13.88
C SER A 248 -16.97 2.82 14.12
N ALA A 249 -17.08 1.51 13.89
CA ALA A 249 -18.18 0.68 14.32
C ALA A 249 -17.58 -0.58 14.95
N ALA A 250 -17.70 -0.75 16.26
CA ALA A 250 -17.06 -1.82 17.00
C ALA A 250 -18.01 -2.36 18.09
N PHE A 251 -17.93 -3.65 18.37
CA PHE A 251 -18.76 -4.27 19.42
C PHE A 251 -18.36 -3.75 20.81
N ILE A 252 -19.32 -3.42 21.66
CA ILE A 252 -19.07 -3.11 23.07
C ILE A 252 -18.65 -4.40 23.77
N GLN A 253 -17.49 -4.38 24.43
CA GLN A 253 -16.99 -5.55 25.15
C GLN A 253 -17.79 -5.78 26.43
N LYS A 254 -18.55 -6.87 26.49
CA LYS A 254 -19.42 -7.21 27.62
C LYS A 254 -18.91 -8.41 28.42
N PHE A 255 -17.92 -9.11 27.92
CA PHE A 255 -17.35 -10.30 28.57
C PHE A 255 -15.89 -10.48 28.16
N GLU A 256 -15.16 -11.19 29.01
CA GLU A 256 -13.79 -11.64 28.75
C GLU A 256 -13.77 -13.16 28.93
N ALA A 257 -13.75 -13.89 27.82
CA ALA A 257 -13.63 -15.33 27.83
C ALA A 257 -12.98 -15.78 26.50
N PRO A 258 -12.24 -16.89 26.50
CA PRO A 258 -11.77 -17.49 25.27
C PRO A 258 -12.97 -18.07 24.51
N ILE A 259 -13.50 -17.33 23.56
CA ILE A 259 -14.59 -17.77 22.68
C ILE A 259 -14.01 -17.94 21.29
N ASP A 260 -14.41 -19.01 20.62
CA ASP A 260 -14.07 -19.23 19.20
C ASP A 260 -14.76 -18.16 18.35
N ASP A 261 -13.97 -17.33 17.71
CA ASP A 261 -14.43 -16.29 16.78
C ASP A 261 -13.90 -16.52 15.35
N SER A 262 -13.44 -17.72 15.06
CA SER A 262 -12.95 -18.07 13.74
C SER A 262 -14.11 -18.18 12.74
N LEU A 263 -14.05 -17.43 11.66
CA LEU A 263 -14.97 -17.55 10.54
C LEU A 263 -14.21 -18.08 9.31
N MET A 264 -14.79 -19.10 8.64
CA MET A 264 -14.16 -19.69 7.44
C MET A 264 -13.90 -18.62 6.37
N PRO A 265 -12.79 -18.72 5.61
CA PRO A 265 -12.49 -17.79 4.52
C PRO A 265 -13.56 -17.76 3.42
N THR A 266 -14.24 -18.88 3.22
CA THR A 266 -15.33 -19.05 2.23
C THR A 266 -16.69 -19.06 2.90
N GLU A 267 -17.73 -18.66 2.17
CA GLU A 267 -19.10 -18.75 2.66
C GLU A 267 -19.56 -20.20 2.65
N ASN A 268 -20.21 -20.64 3.74
CA ASN A 268 -20.88 -21.92 3.78
C ASN A 268 -22.11 -21.89 2.88
N THR A 269 -22.33 -22.97 2.13
CA THR A 269 -23.55 -23.18 1.34
C THR A 269 -24.54 -24.05 2.09
N LEU A 270 -25.78 -24.10 1.61
CA LEU A 270 -26.79 -25.02 2.18
C LEU A 270 -26.35 -26.49 2.11
N ALA A 271 -25.44 -26.86 1.21
CA ALA A 271 -24.86 -28.19 1.14
C ALA A 271 -23.92 -28.50 2.31
N ASP A 272 -23.34 -27.47 2.96
CA ASP A 272 -22.34 -27.59 4.01
C ASP A 272 -22.92 -27.34 5.42
N VAL A 273 -24.25 -27.27 5.56
CA VAL A 273 -24.92 -26.98 6.87
C VAL A 273 -24.61 -28.00 7.97
N SER A 274 -24.14 -29.19 7.61
CA SER A 274 -23.73 -30.20 8.58
C SER A 274 -22.33 -30.01 9.13
N MET A 275 -21.56 -29.09 8.57
CA MET A 275 -20.18 -28.82 8.98
C MET A 275 -20.16 -27.77 10.09
N SER A 276 -19.82 -28.20 11.29
CA SER A 276 -19.69 -27.30 12.47
C SER A 276 -18.37 -26.56 12.53
N PHE A 277 -17.46 -26.80 11.60
CA PHE A 277 -16.12 -26.24 11.63
C PHE A 277 -16.07 -24.85 11.03
N GLY A 278 -15.32 -23.95 11.68
CA GLY A 278 -15.13 -22.57 11.22
C GLY A 278 -16.36 -21.70 11.26
N VAL A 279 -17.27 -22.06 12.17
CA VAL A 279 -18.46 -21.28 12.48
C VAL A 279 -18.21 -20.54 13.79
N THR A 280 -18.15 -19.22 13.70
CA THR A 280 -17.94 -18.37 14.88
C THR A 280 -19.08 -18.49 15.89
N LEU A 281 -18.72 -18.39 17.16
CA LEU A 281 -19.70 -18.26 18.26
C LEU A 281 -20.12 -16.81 18.54
N LEU A 282 -19.61 -15.85 17.75
CA LEU A 282 -19.87 -14.42 17.90
C LEU A 282 -20.41 -13.80 16.61
N PRO A 283 -21.18 -12.69 16.71
CA PRO A 283 -21.49 -11.88 15.54
C PRO A 283 -20.22 -11.33 14.88
N HIS A 284 -20.18 -11.37 13.55
CA HIS A 284 -19.10 -10.81 12.74
C HIS A 284 -19.60 -9.67 11.87
N LEU A 285 -18.89 -8.54 11.93
CA LEU A 285 -19.10 -7.42 11.03
C LEU A 285 -18.58 -7.76 9.63
N ARG A 286 -19.43 -7.60 8.62
CA ARG A 286 -19.06 -7.80 7.20
C ARG A 286 -18.56 -6.51 6.57
N ASP A 287 -19.29 -5.42 6.79
CA ASP A 287 -18.93 -4.09 6.30
C ASP A 287 -19.63 -2.97 7.10
N MET A 288 -19.10 -1.77 6.95
CA MET A 288 -19.69 -0.53 7.43
C MET A 288 -19.97 0.39 6.25
N THR A 289 -21.12 1.03 6.21
CA THR A 289 -21.52 1.94 5.13
C THR A 289 -21.84 3.33 5.69
N VAL A 290 -21.22 4.36 5.16
CA VAL A 290 -21.54 5.77 5.41
C VAL A 290 -22.40 6.27 4.27
N ASN A 291 -23.63 6.76 4.57
CA ASN A 291 -24.58 7.26 3.59
C ASN A 291 -24.90 8.72 3.86
N GLY A 292 -24.93 9.53 2.80
CA GLY A 292 -25.23 10.96 2.85
C GLY A 292 -24.32 11.77 1.91
N PRO A 293 -24.35 13.11 2.01
CA PRO A 293 -25.18 13.93 2.90
C PRO A 293 -26.65 13.93 2.48
N TYR A 294 -27.58 13.84 3.46
CA TYR A 294 -29.02 13.95 3.18
C TYR A 294 -29.51 15.40 3.18
N ALA A 295 -28.88 16.27 3.98
CA ALA A 295 -29.13 17.70 4.05
C ALA A 295 -27.79 18.41 4.22
N VAL A 296 -27.36 19.11 3.18
CA VAL A 296 -26.13 19.91 3.22
C VAL A 296 -26.40 21.24 3.91
N THR A 297 -25.57 21.59 4.90
CA THR A 297 -25.68 22.84 5.66
C THR A 297 -24.51 23.80 5.38
N GLY A 298 -23.44 23.31 4.78
CA GLY A 298 -22.26 24.12 4.45
C GLY A 298 -21.01 23.29 4.19
N VAL A 299 -19.86 23.93 4.32
CA VAL A 299 -18.54 23.29 4.25
C VAL A 299 -17.63 23.90 5.30
N SER A 300 -17.24 23.09 6.26
CA SER A 300 -16.30 23.48 7.32
C SER A 300 -14.87 23.61 6.83
N ASP A 301 -14.04 24.35 7.59
CA ASP A 301 -12.64 24.60 7.26
C ASP A 301 -11.77 23.37 7.61
N SER A 302 -11.54 22.53 6.62
CA SER A 302 -10.70 21.31 6.74
C SER A 302 -9.21 21.61 6.57
N VAL A 303 -8.37 20.61 6.85
CA VAL A 303 -6.91 20.69 6.63
C VAL A 303 -6.59 20.99 5.16
N SER A 304 -7.29 20.36 4.22
CA SER A 304 -7.09 20.58 2.79
C SER A 304 -7.49 22.00 2.36
N ARG A 305 -8.59 22.51 2.88
CA ARG A 305 -9.03 23.89 2.60
C ARG A 305 -7.99 24.92 3.07
N ARG A 306 -7.42 24.75 4.28
CA ARG A 306 -6.34 25.63 4.80
C ARG A 306 -5.08 25.57 3.96
N ARG A 307 -4.76 24.44 3.34
CA ARG A 307 -3.63 24.32 2.41
C ARG A 307 -3.89 24.97 1.06
N ILE A 308 -5.12 24.87 0.55
CA ILE A 308 -5.52 25.42 -0.75
C ILE A 308 -5.69 26.94 -0.66
N PHE A 309 -6.47 27.43 0.31
CA PHE A 309 -6.83 28.83 0.43
C PHE A 309 -5.82 29.59 1.29
N SER A 310 -4.67 29.97 0.69
CA SER A 310 -3.68 30.85 1.32
C SER A 310 -4.20 32.25 1.56
N CYS A 311 -5.23 32.65 0.82
CA CYS A 311 -5.97 33.90 0.94
C CYS A 311 -7.47 33.66 0.72
N ARG A 312 -8.31 34.58 1.21
CA ARG A 312 -9.76 34.58 1.03
C ARG A 312 -10.20 36.01 0.65
N PRO A 313 -10.62 36.26 -0.62
CA PRO A 313 -11.03 37.59 -1.05
C PRO A 313 -12.30 38.00 -0.33
N THR A 314 -12.36 39.25 0.11
CA THR A 314 -13.54 39.88 0.73
C THR A 314 -14.37 40.67 -0.26
N SER A 315 -13.80 40.92 -1.43
CA SER A 315 -14.45 41.66 -2.54
C SER A 315 -14.08 41.03 -3.90
N ALA A 316 -14.91 41.23 -4.89
CA ALA A 316 -14.63 40.77 -6.24
C ALA A 316 -13.36 41.36 -6.87
N ALA A 317 -12.94 42.55 -6.43
CA ALA A 317 -11.70 43.19 -6.88
C ALA A 317 -10.44 42.46 -6.39
N GLU A 318 -10.48 41.74 -5.26
CA GLU A 318 -9.37 40.99 -4.68
C GLU A 318 -9.24 39.57 -5.27
N GLU A 319 -10.31 39.05 -5.87
CA GLU A 319 -10.35 37.66 -6.38
C GLU A 319 -9.22 37.35 -7.37
N PRO A 320 -8.89 38.18 -8.38
CA PRO A 320 -7.86 37.83 -9.36
C PRO A 320 -6.46 37.72 -8.75
N ALA A 321 -6.12 38.56 -7.79
CA ALA A 321 -4.83 38.55 -7.11
C ALA A 321 -4.69 37.29 -6.23
N CYS A 322 -5.71 37.00 -5.42
CA CYS A 322 -5.75 35.82 -4.57
C CYS A 322 -5.77 34.52 -5.39
N ALA A 323 -6.58 34.45 -6.47
CA ALA A 323 -6.60 33.30 -7.36
C ALA A 323 -5.22 33.01 -7.98
N ASN A 324 -4.53 34.08 -8.46
CA ASN A 324 -3.20 33.93 -9.05
C ASN A 324 -2.18 33.39 -8.05
N GLU A 325 -2.23 33.82 -6.80
CA GLU A 325 -1.37 33.31 -5.72
C GLU A 325 -1.62 31.82 -5.46
N ILE A 326 -2.89 31.45 -5.26
CA ILE A 326 -3.28 30.06 -5.01
C ILE A 326 -2.87 29.15 -6.19
N ILE A 327 -3.22 29.55 -7.42
CA ILE A 327 -2.94 28.77 -8.63
C ILE A 327 -1.43 28.58 -8.80
N LYS A 328 -0.64 29.62 -8.66
CA LYS A 328 0.81 29.56 -8.79
C LYS A 328 1.42 28.62 -7.74
N SER A 329 0.98 28.70 -6.50
CA SER A 329 1.48 27.88 -5.39
C SER A 329 1.13 26.40 -5.60
N LEU A 330 -0.14 26.08 -5.89
CA LEU A 330 -0.60 24.71 -6.10
C LEU A 330 0.06 24.07 -7.33
N ALA A 331 0.11 24.81 -8.45
CA ALA A 331 0.71 24.31 -9.67
C ALA A 331 2.21 24.06 -9.52
N ALA A 332 2.95 24.94 -8.83
CA ALA A 332 4.39 24.75 -8.59
C ALA A 332 4.68 23.49 -7.76
N GLN A 333 3.86 23.21 -6.76
CA GLN A 333 3.99 22.00 -5.95
C GLN A 333 3.57 20.75 -6.75
N ALA A 334 2.43 20.79 -7.45
CA ALA A 334 1.92 19.68 -8.23
C ALA A 334 2.83 19.31 -9.41
N PHE A 335 3.40 20.29 -10.09
CA PHE A 335 4.30 20.12 -11.25
C PHE A 335 5.78 20.00 -10.84
N ARG A 336 6.06 20.04 -9.55
CA ARG A 336 7.38 19.76 -8.96
C ARG A 336 8.47 20.76 -9.35
N GLY A 337 8.09 22.01 -9.66
CA GLY A 337 9.03 23.03 -10.07
C GLY A 337 8.38 24.33 -10.55
N PRO A 338 9.14 25.25 -11.12
CA PRO A 338 8.62 26.48 -11.67
C PRO A 338 7.63 26.19 -12.79
N VAL A 339 6.53 26.94 -12.79
CA VAL A 339 5.44 26.77 -13.78
C VAL A 339 5.65 27.76 -14.92
N PRO A 340 5.73 27.32 -16.18
CA PRO A 340 5.78 28.20 -17.32
C PRO A 340 4.56 29.13 -17.40
N GLN A 341 4.76 30.36 -17.90
CA GLN A 341 3.70 31.36 -17.94
C GLN A 341 2.49 30.87 -18.78
N ALA A 342 2.73 30.16 -19.87
CA ALA A 342 1.66 29.61 -20.70
C ALA A 342 0.76 28.61 -19.94
N ASP A 343 1.35 27.79 -19.05
CA ASP A 343 0.58 26.87 -18.19
C ASP A 343 -0.23 27.65 -17.14
N LEU A 344 0.37 28.70 -16.53
CA LEU A 344 -0.37 29.58 -15.61
C LEU A 344 -1.54 30.28 -16.28
N ASP A 345 -1.37 30.76 -17.51
CA ASP A 345 -2.44 31.40 -18.27
C ASP A 345 -3.56 30.41 -18.62
N THR A 346 -3.18 29.17 -18.96
CA THR A 346 -4.15 28.08 -19.15
C THR A 346 -4.95 27.80 -17.87
N LEU A 347 -4.28 27.71 -16.71
CA LEU A 347 -4.94 27.47 -15.43
C LEU A 347 -5.84 28.64 -15.00
N LYS A 348 -5.45 29.88 -15.31
CA LYS A 348 -6.32 31.06 -15.11
C LYS A 348 -7.58 30.97 -15.98
N GLY A 349 -7.47 30.50 -17.22
CA GLY A 349 -8.64 30.24 -18.06
C GLY A 349 -9.63 29.27 -17.41
N PHE A 350 -9.15 28.20 -16.77
CA PHE A 350 -10.01 27.31 -15.99
C PHE A 350 -10.64 28.00 -14.78
N PHE A 351 -9.92 28.89 -14.10
CA PHE A 351 -10.50 29.71 -13.02
C PHE A 351 -11.64 30.58 -13.53
N GLU A 352 -11.45 31.28 -14.64
CA GLU A 352 -12.47 32.14 -15.25
C GLU A 352 -13.72 31.36 -15.68
N GLU A 353 -13.52 30.17 -16.28
CA GLU A 353 -14.66 29.30 -16.63
C GLU A 353 -15.38 28.81 -15.37
N GLY A 354 -14.66 28.42 -14.32
CA GLY A 354 -15.25 28.04 -13.03
C GLY A 354 -16.02 29.18 -12.37
N ARG A 355 -15.54 30.44 -12.52
CA ARG A 355 -16.25 31.65 -12.02
C ARG A 355 -17.57 31.95 -12.73
N LYS A 356 -17.70 31.58 -14.00
CA LYS A 356 -18.98 31.70 -14.72
C LYS A 356 -20.04 30.73 -14.17
N ALA A 357 -19.60 29.59 -13.63
CA ALA A 357 -20.48 28.53 -13.14
C ALA A 357 -20.76 28.60 -11.63
N GLY A 358 -19.96 29.37 -10.84
CA GLY A 358 -20.11 29.43 -9.40
C GLY A 358 -19.34 30.55 -8.71
N ASP A 359 -19.13 30.40 -7.42
CA ASP A 359 -18.39 31.33 -6.58
C ASP A 359 -16.85 31.16 -6.71
N PHE A 360 -16.10 31.95 -5.96
CA PHE A 360 -14.63 31.90 -5.93
C PHE A 360 -14.11 30.51 -5.58
N GLU A 361 -14.69 29.85 -4.58
CA GLU A 361 -14.27 28.52 -4.15
C GLU A 361 -14.56 27.47 -5.23
N HIS A 362 -15.68 27.58 -5.93
CA HIS A 362 -16.01 26.75 -7.09
C HIS A 362 -14.95 26.91 -8.20
N ALA A 363 -14.53 28.14 -8.50
CA ALA A 363 -13.51 28.41 -9.51
C ALA A 363 -12.14 27.82 -9.13
N ILE A 364 -11.73 27.95 -7.87
CA ILE A 364 -10.50 27.31 -7.36
C ILE A 364 -10.61 25.79 -7.43
N ARG A 365 -11.76 25.18 -7.08
CA ARG A 365 -12.01 23.74 -7.22
C ARG A 365 -11.85 23.28 -8.68
N TYR A 366 -12.40 24.02 -9.61
CA TYR A 366 -12.33 23.70 -11.04
C TYR A 366 -10.89 23.79 -11.56
N THR A 367 -10.14 24.79 -11.12
CA THR A 367 -8.71 24.92 -11.43
C THR A 367 -7.87 23.81 -10.80
N LEU A 368 -8.15 23.43 -9.55
CA LEU A 368 -7.49 22.30 -8.89
C LEU A 368 -7.73 20.99 -9.65
N GLN A 369 -8.98 20.78 -10.14
CA GLN A 369 -9.28 19.64 -11.00
C GLN A 369 -8.41 19.64 -12.27
N ALA A 370 -8.22 20.80 -12.91
CA ALA A 370 -7.34 20.92 -14.08
C ALA A 370 -5.86 20.64 -13.73
N ILE A 371 -5.37 21.10 -12.57
CA ILE A 371 -4.02 20.82 -12.10
C ILE A 371 -3.83 19.30 -11.91
N LEU A 372 -4.76 18.62 -11.22
CA LEU A 372 -4.69 17.18 -10.95
C LEU A 372 -4.86 16.32 -12.20
N ALA A 373 -5.55 16.81 -13.21
CA ALA A 373 -5.72 16.15 -14.51
C ALA A 373 -4.58 16.44 -15.50
N SER A 374 -3.71 17.41 -15.18
CA SER A 374 -2.63 17.83 -16.07
C SER A 374 -1.61 16.71 -16.31
N PRO A 375 -1.13 16.52 -17.55
CA PRO A 375 0.00 15.65 -17.82
C PRO A 375 1.23 15.97 -16.97
N ARG A 376 1.46 17.24 -16.60
CA ARG A 376 2.55 17.65 -15.71
C ARG A 376 2.41 17.12 -14.29
N PHE A 377 1.19 16.85 -13.83
CA PHE A 377 0.97 16.17 -12.55
C PHE A 377 1.07 14.65 -12.70
N VAL A 378 0.34 14.10 -13.69
CA VAL A 378 0.18 12.65 -13.86
C VAL A 378 1.48 11.96 -14.29
N PHE A 379 2.32 12.65 -15.11
CA PHE A 379 3.59 12.11 -15.58
C PHE A 379 4.78 12.79 -14.91
N ARG A 380 5.85 12.03 -14.72
CA ARG A 380 7.16 12.55 -14.33
C ARG A 380 7.93 12.93 -15.59
N LEU A 381 7.59 14.07 -16.16
CA LEU A 381 8.22 14.63 -17.35
C LEU A 381 9.61 15.17 -16.99
N GLU A 382 10.60 14.90 -17.83
CA GLU A 382 11.97 15.40 -17.70
C GLU A 382 12.33 16.21 -18.94
N GLU A 383 13.04 17.31 -18.77
CA GLU A 383 13.40 18.18 -19.86
C GLU A 383 14.74 17.75 -20.47
N VAL A 384 14.71 17.35 -21.73
CA VAL A 384 15.93 17.10 -22.49
C VAL A 384 16.53 18.45 -22.91
N PRO A 385 17.81 18.77 -22.58
CA PRO A 385 18.42 20.00 -23.02
C PRO A 385 18.40 20.14 -24.55
N ALA A 386 18.01 21.31 -25.05
CA ALA A 386 17.82 21.54 -26.49
C ALA A 386 19.05 21.25 -27.35
N ALA A 387 20.24 21.34 -26.77
CA ALA A 387 21.51 21.06 -27.46
C ALA A 387 21.87 19.56 -27.51
N THR A 388 21.05 18.67 -26.88
CA THR A 388 21.34 17.23 -26.82
C THR A 388 21.12 16.56 -28.16
N ARG A 389 22.16 15.91 -28.69
CA ARG A 389 22.06 15.12 -29.91
C ARG A 389 21.37 13.78 -29.64
N ALA A 390 20.67 13.25 -30.63
CA ALA A 390 20.08 11.91 -30.54
C ALA A 390 21.14 10.86 -30.17
N GLY A 391 20.85 10.02 -29.15
CA GLY A 391 21.78 9.02 -28.64
C GLY A 391 22.88 9.52 -27.73
N ALA A 392 22.97 10.82 -27.46
CA ALA A 392 23.92 11.36 -26.49
C ALA A 392 23.38 11.34 -25.05
N SER A 393 24.28 11.07 -24.12
CA SER A 393 23.97 11.21 -22.69
C SER A 393 23.99 12.67 -22.28
N TYR A 394 23.10 13.06 -21.38
CA TYR A 394 23.06 14.39 -20.78
C TYR A 394 22.87 14.31 -19.28
N ARG A 395 23.28 15.35 -18.59
CA ARG A 395 23.07 15.49 -17.15
C ARG A 395 21.68 16.08 -16.90
N LEU A 396 20.94 15.48 -15.95
CA LEU A 396 19.66 16.03 -15.49
C LEU A 396 19.85 17.42 -14.90
N ASN A 397 18.86 18.29 -15.07
CA ASN A 397 18.76 19.50 -14.30
C ASN A 397 18.42 19.18 -12.82
N ASP A 398 18.63 20.14 -11.92
CA ASP A 398 18.44 19.88 -10.47
C ASP A 398 16.98 19.63 -10.10
N GLN A 399 16.01 20.16 -10.84
CA GLN A 399 14.57 19.92 -10.61
C GLN A 399 14.17 18.50 -10.97
N ASP A 400 14.61 18.00 -12.12
CA ASP A 400 14.37 16.63 -12.53
C ASP A 400 15.08 15.65 -11.57
N LEU A 401 16.29 16.00 -11.12
CA LEU A 401 17.03 15.24 -10.11
C LEU A 401 16.28 15.21 -8.77
N ALA A 402 15.75 16.34 -8.30
CA ALA A 402 14.94 16.41 -7.09
C ALA A 402 13.68 15.56 -7.20
N SER A 403 13.00 15.61 -8.34
CA SER A 403 11.84 14.75 -8.62
C SER A 403 12.21 13.27 -8.57
N ARG A 404 13.28 12.84 -9.27
CA ARG A 404 13.75 11.45 -9.22
C ARG A 404 14.07 11.00 -7.80
N LEU A 405 14.81 11.82 -7.07
CA LEU A 405 15.22 11.51 -5.69
C LEU A 405 14.02 11.36 -4.76
N SER A 406 13.04 12.26 -4.87
CA SER A 406 11.84 12.23 -4.05
C SER A 406 10.98 10.98 -4.34
N PHE A 407 10.73 10.67 -5.61
CA PHE A 407 9.97 9.47 -5.96
C PHE A 407 10.73 8.17 -5.64
N PHE A 408 12.06 8.19 -5.69
CA PHE A 408 12.86 7.03 -5.29
C PHE A 408 12.80 6.77 -3.78
N LEU A 409 13.02 7.79 -2.95
CA LEU A 409 13.12 7.63 -1.50
C LEU A 409 11.75 7.66 -0.79
N TRP A 410 10.82 8.50 -1.26
CA TRP A 410 9.53 8.76 -0.60
C TRP A 410 8.30 8.28 -1.38
N GLY A 411 8.47 8.01 -2.69
CA GLY A 411 7.34 7.65 -3.57
C GLY A 411 6.33 8.79 -3.74
N THR A 412 6.76 10.04 -3.61
CA THR A 412 5.92 11.24 -3.67
C THR A 412 6.66 12.45 -4.21
N VAL A 413 5.97 13.59 -4.29
CA VAL A 413 6.52 14.87 -4.76
C VAL A 413 7.62 15.41 -3.83
N PRO A 414 8.62 16.18 -4.37
CA PRO A 414 9.64 16.81 -3.54
C PRO A 414 9.03 17.84 -2.58
N ASP A 415 9.58 17.91 -1.38
CA ASP A 415 9.20 18.93 -0.41
C ASP A 415 9.83 20.31 -0.72
N GLN A 416 9.40 21.31 0.04
CA GLN A 416 9.88 22.68 -0.17
C GLN A 416 11.39 22.84 0.00
N GLU A 417 12.02 22.09 0.93
CA GLU A 417 13.45 22.17 1.14
C GLU A 417 14.22 21.64 -0.07
N LEU A 418 13.82 20.46 -0.57
CA LEU A 418 14.42 19.84 -1.75
C LEU A 418 14.18 20.71 -3.00
N THR A 419 12.98 21.25 -3.16
CA THR A 419 12.64 22.15 -4.27
C THR A 419 13.47 23.44 -4.24
N LYS A 420 13.67 24.04 -3.05
CA LYS A 420 14.54 25.22 -2.88
C LYS A 420 15.99 24.90 -3.19
N ALA A 421 16.50 23.77 -2.72
CA ALA A 421 17.86 23.32 -3.02
C ALA A 421 18.08 23.10 -4.53
N ALA A 422 17.08 22.52 -5.21
CA ALA A 422 17.10 22.34 -6.66
C ALA A 422 17.09 23.67 -7.42
N ALA A 423 16.21 24.61 -7.02
CA ALA A 423 16.14 25.93 -7.63
C ALA A 423 17.44 26.75 -7.47
N ALA A 424 18.16 26.53 -6.36
CA ALA A 424 19.46 27.15 -6.10
C ALA A 424 20.65 26.42 -6.78
N GLY A 425 20.42 25.35 -7.56
CA GLY A 425 21.48 24.57 -8.23
C GLY A 425 22.39 23.79 -7.26
N GLN A 426 21.89 23.49 -6.06
CA GLN A 426 22.70 22.89 -4.98
C GLN A 426 22.78 21.36 -5.06
N LEU A 427 22.02 20.69 -5.92
CA LEU A 427 22.06 19.22 -6.03
C LEU A 427 23.20 18.70 -6.92
N ARG A 428 24.00 19.61 -7.48
CA ARG A 428 25.09 19.27 -8.41
C ARG A 428 26.35 18.75 -7.74
N THR A 429 26.55 19.04 -6.46
CA THR A 429 27.74 18.60 -5.73
C THR A 429 27.46 17.35 -4.91
N PRO A 430 28.39 16.38 -4.86
CA PRO A 430 28.22 15.16 -4.08
C PRO A 430 27.89 15.43 -2.60
N ALA A 431 28.51 16.45 -2.00
CA ALA A 431 28.31 16.79 -0.59
C ALA A 431 26.89 17.30 -0.31
N SER A 432 26.37 18.21 -1.15
CA SER A 432 25.01 18.73 -0.94
C SER A 432 23.94 17.72 -1.33
N LEU A 433 24.19 16.89 -2.35
CA LEU A 433 23.32 15.76 -2.67
C LEU A 433 23.24 14.78 -1.50
N LYS A 434 24.41 14.38 -0.93
CA LYS A 434 24.46 13.50 0.24
C LYS A 434 23.68 14.08 1.42
N LYS A 435 23.82 15.40 1.71
CA LYS A 435 23.06 16.05 2.78
C LYS A 435 21.56 15.90 2.60
N GLN A 436 21.04 16.07 1.38
CA GLN A 436 19.61 15.88 1.10
C GLN A 436 19.21 14.42 1.21
N VAL A 437 20.00 13.47 0.73
CA VAL A 437 19.73 12.03 0.85
C VAL A 437 19.67 11.62 2.31
N ASP A 438 20.66 12.02 3.15
CA ASP A 438 20.68 11.69 4.58
C ASP A 438 19.43 12.24 5.30
N ARG A 439 19.05 13.49 5.01
CA ARG A 439 17.82 14.10 5.54
C ARG A 439 16.58 13.32 5.11
N MET A 440 16.52 12.96 3.84
CA MET A 440 15.35 12.26 3.27
C MET A 440 15.21 10.83 3.81
N ILE A 441 16.30 10.13 4.07
CA ILE A 441 16.28 8.81 4.71
C ILE A 441 15.81 8.93 6.18
N ALA A 442 16.20 9.99 6.88
CA ALA A 442 15.75 10.23 8.25
C ALA A 442 14.25 10.63 8.34
N ASP A 443 13.66 11.14 7.27
CA ASP A 443 12.24 11.52 7.22
C ASP A 443 11.32 10.30 7.27
N PRO A 444 10.18 10.34 7.99
CA PRO A 444 9.22 9.23 8.02
C PRO A 444 8.76 8.75 6.64
N ARG A 445 8.69 9.61 5.64
CA ARG A 445 8.28 9.25 4.26
C ARG A 445 9.20 8.22 3.60
N SER A 446 10.45 8.07 4.06
CA SER A 446 11.38 7.05 3.55
C SER A 446 10.93 5.60 3.85
N GLU A 447 9.96 5.41 4.74
CA GLU A 447 9.27 4.12 4.91
C GLU A 447 8.72 3.57 3.57
N ALA A 448 8.56 4.44 2.57
CA ALA A 448 8.25 4.02 1.20
C ALA A 448 9.24 3.00 0.62
N LEU A 449 10.52 3.05 1.01
CA LEU A 449 11.50 2.05 0.58
C LEU A 449 11.17 0.66 1.10
N ALA A 450 10.69 0.55 2.33
CA ALA A 450 10.27 -0.72 2.90
C ALA A 450 8.88 -1.15 2.40
N THR A 451 7.88 -0.27 2.49
CA THR A 451 6.49 -0.58 2.18
C THR A 451 6.17 -0.68 0.68
N ARG A 452 7.04 -0.15 -0.18
CA ARG A 452 6.87 -0.20 -1.65
C ARG A 452 7.95 -1.05 -2.32
N PHE A 453 9.21 -0.63 -2.22
CA PHE A 453 10.29 -1.35 -2.91
C PHE A 453 10.52 -2.73 -2.29
N ALA A 454 10.81 -2.82 -0.99
CA ALA A 454 11.11 -4.11 -0.36
C ALA A 454 9.88 -5.02 -0.32
N SER A 455 8.68 -4.48 -0.08
CA SER A 455 7.45 -5.25 -0.09
C SER A 455 7.18 -5.88 -1.46
N GLN A 456 7.45 -5.18 -2.56
CA GLN A 456 7.33 -5.72 -3.92
C GLN A 456 8.47 -6.68 -4.26
N TRP A 457 9.72 -6.33 -3.93
CA TRP A 457 10.87 -7.21 -4.11
C TRP A 457 10.67 -8.56 -3.43
N LEU A 458 10.25 -8.55 -2.16
CA LEU A 458 10.00 -9.75 -1.35
C LEU A 458 8.60 -10.36 -1.59
N ARG A 459 7.82 -9.83 -2.53
CA ARG A 459 6.46 -10.30 -2.90
C ARG A 459 5.47 -10.30 -1.73
N LEU A 460 5.65 -9.42 -0.74
CA LEU A 460 4.79 -9.40 0.46
C LEU A 460 3.31 -9.11 0.16
N GLN A 461 3.00 -8.47 -0.97
CA GLN A 461 1.64 -8.25 -1.45
C GLN A 461 0.90 -9.56 -1.80
N ASP A 462 1.61 -10.66 -1.99
CA ASP A 462 0.98 -11.96 -2.29
C ASP A 462 0.47 -12.65 -1.02
N LEU A 463 0.83 -12.18 0.18
CA LEU A 463 0.24 -12.64 1.45
C LEU A 463 -1.28 -12.45 1.47
N ASP A 464 -1.79 -11.37 0.88
CA ASP A 464 -3.22 -11.07 0.82
C ASP A 464 -4.02 -12.09 -0.04
N LYS A 465 -3.31 -12.91 -0.83
CA LYS A 465 -3.90 -13.97 -1.69
C LYS A 465 -3.81 -15.35 -1.07
N MET A 466 -3.12 -15.46 0.05
CA MET A 466 -2.90 -16.76 0.69
C MET A 466 -4.15 -17.19 1.47
N VAL A 467 -4.55 -18.42 1.23
CA VAL A 467 -5.64 -19.07 1.96
C VAL A 467 -5.11 -20.42 2.46
N PRO A 468 -4.42 -20.46 3.61
CA PRO A 468 -4.00 -21.72 4.22
C PRO A 468 -5.21 -22.60 4.59
N ASP A 469 -4.99 -23.90 4.67
CA ASP A 469 -6.02 -24.82 5.17
C ASP A 469 -6.38 -24.45 6.61
N TYR A 470 -7.61 -23.96 6.77
CA TYR A 470 -8.04 -23.44 8.04
C TYR A 470 -8.20 -24.54 9.13
N LEU A 471 -8.41 -25.81 8.75
CA LEU A 471 -8.45 -26.93 9.70
C LEU A 471 -7.08 -27.21 10.31
N GLN A 472 -6.00 -27.01 9.53
CA GLN A 472 -4.63 -27.20 10.00
C GLN A 472 -4.07 -25.93 10.64
N TYR A 473 -4.49 -24.76 10.17
CA TYR A 473 -3.99 -23.45 10.60
C TYR A 473 -5.11 -22.52 11.06
N PRO A 474 -5.93 -22.94 12.06
CA PRO A 474 -7.11 -22.17 12.49
C PRO A 474 -6.78 -20.78 13.04
N HIS A 475 -5.51 -20.54 13.40
CA HIS A 475 -5.05 -19.25 13.91
C HIS A 475 -4.50 -18.30 12.84
N TYR A 476 -4.50 -18.73 11.56
CA TYR A 476 -4.11 -17.84 10.47
C TYR A 476 -5.32 -16.99 10.06
N ASP A 477 -5.20 -15.69 10.24
CA ASP A 477 -6.22 -14.71 9.92
C ASP A 477 -5.60 -13.50 9.20
N ASP A 478 -6.45 -12.60 8.68
CA ASP A 478 -6.02 -11.38 7.98
C ASP A 478 -5.12 -10.50 8.87
N THR A 479 -5.36 -10.50 10.18
CA THR A 479 -4.57 -9.72 11.15
C THR A 479 -3.15 -10.29 11.27
N LEU A 480 -3.01 -11.62 11.28
CA LEU A 480 -1.69 -12.27 11.33
C LEU A 480 -0.93 -12.06 10.02
N ALA A 481 -1.61 -12.19 8.87
CA ALA A 481 -1.02 -11.93 7.56
C ALA A 481 -0.48 -10.48 7.45
N ALA A 482 -1.28 -9.50 7.88
CA ALA A 482 -0.86 -8.10 7.96
C ALA A 482 0.31 -7.91 8.94
N GLY A 483 0.29 -8.64 10.06
CA GLY A 483 1.38 -8.64 11.04
C GLY A 483 2.70 -9.16 10.45
N PHE A 484 2.69 -10.25 9.73
CA PHE A 484 3.87 -10.80 9.04
C PHE A 484 4.44 -9.86 7.98
N LYS A 485 3.55 -9.21 7.23
CA LYS A 485 3.95 -8.19 6.26
C LYS A 485 4.66 -7.03 6.96
N ARG A 486 4.03 -6.51 8.01
CA ARG A 486 4.55 -5.37 8.77
C ARG A 486 5.87 -5.69 9.49
N GLU A 487 6.04 -6.88 10.05
CA GLU A 487 7.30 -7.38 10.60
C GLU A 487 8.44 -7.18 9.62
N THR A 488 8.27 -7.68 8.40
CA THR A 488 9.32 -7.64 7.37
C THR A 488 9.57 -6.23 6.85
N GLU A 489 8.53 -5.42 6.69
CA GLU A 489 8.65 -4.01 6.31
C GLU A 489 9.47 -3.21 7.35
N LEU A 490 9.16 -3.36 8.64
CA LEU A 490 9.88 -2.68 9.72
C LEU A 490 11.32 -3.18 9.85
N PHE A 491 11.55 -4.46 9.61
CA PHE A 491 12.90 -5.02 9.61
C PHE A 491 13.76 -4.38 8.50
N VAL A 492 13.25 -4.31 7.27
CA VAL A 492 13.97 -3.66 6.15
C VAL A 492 14.13 -2.16 6.39
N ASP A 493 13.10 -1.48 6.91
CA ASP A 493 13.17 -0.06 7.25
C ASP A 493 14.29 0.21 8.28
N SER A 494 14.43 -0.67 9.28
CA SER A 494 15.49 -0.55 10.28
C SER A 494 16.91 -0.71 9.69
N LEU A 495 17.10 -1.62 8.74
CA LEU A 495 18.38 -1.76 8.06
C LEU A 495 18.77 -0.51 7.28
N ILE A 496 17.80 0.10 6.59
CA ILE A 496 18.01 1.32 5.80
C ILE A 496 18.30 2.52 6.70
N ARG A 497 17.45 2.78 7.70
CA ARG A 497 17.55 3.95 8.57
C ARG A 497 18.76 3.93 9.48
N GLU A 498 19.13 2.76 9.98
CA GLU A 498 20.26 2.56 10.89
C GLU A 498 21.58 2.31 10.12
N ASN A 499 21.52 2.32 8.78
CA ASN A 499 22.68 2.04 7.90
C ASN A 499 23.42 0.75 8.30
N ARG A 500 22.65 -0.33 8.49
CA ARG A 500 23.17 -1.63 8.94
C ARG A 500 23.68 -2.45 7.75
N SER A 501 24.46 -3.48 8.07
CA SER A 501 24.97 -4.41 7.06
C SER A 501 23.83 -5.15 6.36
N LEU A 502 23.88 -5.28 5.01
CA LEU A 502 22.95 -6.13 4.26
C LEU A 502 23.05 -7.62 4.63
N LEU A 503 24.14 -8.07 5.22
CA LEU A 503 24.26 -9.45 5.72
C LEU A 503 23.25 -9.73 6.83
N GLU A 504 22.82 -8.71 7.56
CA GLU A 504 21.77 -8.82 8.57
C GLU A 504 20.40 -9.23 8.00
N LEU A 505 20.18 -9.07 6.69
CA LEU A 505 19.01 -9.68 6.05
C LEU A 505 18.90 -11.18 6.34
N ILE A 506 20.02 -11.87 6.49
CA ILE A 506 20.07 -13.33 6.67
C ILE A 506 20.38 -13.72 8.11
N GLU A 507 21.25 -13.00 8.80
CA GLU A 507 21.83 -13.43 10.08
C GLU A 507 21.41 -12.60 11.30
N SER A 508 20.49 -11.64 11.11
CA SER A 508 20.01 -10.80 12.21
C SER A 508 19.36 -11.61 13.33
N ASP A 509 19.71 -11.27 14.57
CA ASP A 509 19.21 -11.89 15.80
C ASP A 509 18.05 -11.09 16.45
N TYR A 510 17.38 -10.24 15.70
CA TYR A 510 16.20 -9.50 16.13
C TYR A 510 15.11 -9.48 15.04
N THR A 511 13.89 -9.24 15.46
CA THR A 511 12.74 -8.97 14.58
C THR A 511 11.81 -7.92 15.20
N PHE A 512 10.71 -7.61 14.52
CA PHE A 512 9.68 -6.69 14.99
C PHE A 512 8.34 -7.41 15.14
N VAL A 513 7.76 -7.35 16.33
CA VAL A 513 6.49 -8.02 16.61
C VAL A 513 5.55 -7.11 17.39
N ASN A 514 4.25 -7.24 17.13
CA ASN A 514 3.19 -6.86 18.02
C ASN A 514 2.69 -8.09 18.79
N GLU A 515 1.69 -7.95 19.65
CA GLU A 515 1.11 -9.06 20.40
C GLU A 515 0.69 -10.23 19.50
N ARG A 516 0.02 -9.94 18.36
CA ARG A 516 -0.50 -10.98 17.46
C ARG A 516 0.60 -11.85 16.86
N VAL A 517 1.67 -11.23 16.40
CA VAL A 517 2.85 -11.93 15.84
C VAL A 517 3.64 -12.61 16.96
N ALA A 518 3.79 -11.96 18.12
CA ALA A 518 4.50 -12.52 19.27
C ALA A 518 3.83 -13.81 19.80
N VAL A 519 2.51 -13.80 19.92
CA VAL A 519 1.73 -15.02 20.32
C VAL A 519 1.95 -16.15 19.31
N HIS A 520 1.93 -15.84 18.01
CA HIS A 520 2.19 -16.84 16.97
C HIS A 520 3.60 -17.44 17.06
N TYR A 521 4.59 -16.62 17.40
CA TYR A 521 5.99 -17.07 17.54
C TYR A 521 6.32 -17.66 18.93
N GLY A 522 5.39 -17.59 19.88
CA GLY A 522 5.64 -17.99 21.26
C GLY A 522 6.58 -17.04 22.02
N ILE A 523 6.64 -15.76 21.62
CA ILE A 523 7.45 -14.72 22.27
C ILE A 523 6.64 -14.12 23.43
N PRO A 524 7.07 -14.27 24.68
CA PRO A 524 6.34 -13.78 25.84
C PRO A 524 6.49 -12.26 26.02
N ASN A 525 5.59 -11.68 26.86
CA ASN A 525 5.67 -10.31 27.37
C ASN A 525 5.55 -9.21 26.28
N VAL A 526 4.90 -9.50 25.17
CA VAL A 526 4.56 -8.52 24.14
C VAL A 526 3.04 -8.38 24.13
N THR A 527 2.53 -7.18 24.42
CA THR A 527 1.09 -6.87 24.46
C THR A 527 0.80 -5.64 23.59
N GLY A 528 -0.43 -5.59 23.05
CA GLY A 528 -0.94 -4.47 22.26
C GLY A 528 -0.57 -4.53 20.76
N SER A 529 -1.10 -3.56 20.02
CA SER A 529 -0.98 -3.49 18.55
C SER A 529 0.37 -2.94 18.06
N GLU A 530 1.09 -2.21 18.93
CA GLU A 530 2.33 -1.55 18.58
C GLU A 530 3.48 -2.54 18.36
N PHE A 531 4.14 -2.41 17.22
CA PHE A 531 5.33 -3.21 16.90
C PHE A 531 6.56 -2.72 17.68
N ARG A 532 7.32 -3.66 18.19
CA ARG A 532 8.58 -3.41 18.89
C ARG A 532 9.67 -4.39 18.48
N ARG A 533 10.92 -3.94 18.52
CA ARG A 533 12.08 -4.80 18.27
C ARG A 533 12.23 -5.78 19.43
N VAL A 534 12.39 -7.06 19.13
CA VAL A 534 12.63 -8.13 20.07
C VAL A 534 13.78 -9.02 19.61
N PRO A 535 14.56 -9.62 20.53
CA PRO A 535 15.60 -10.57 20.16
C PRO A 535 15.01 -11.88 19.64
N VAL A 536 15.69 -12.49 18.65
CA VAL A 536 15.41 -13.83 18.13
C VAL A 536 16.41 -14.79 18.73
N THR A 537 15.98 -15.62 19.67
CA THR A 537 16.83 -16.58 20.37
C THR A 537 17.06 -17.88 19.59
N ASP A 538 16.09 -18.28 18.78
CA ASP A 538 16.21 -19.46 17.91
C ASP A 538 17.03 -19.11 16.65
N VAL A 539 18.20 -19.72 16.53
CA VAL A 539 19.12 -19.49 15.42
C VAL A 539 18.50 -19.83 14.04
N ASN A 540 17.53 -20.77 14.00
CA ASN A 540 16.84 -21.15 12.76
C ASN A 540 15.83 -20.10 12.27
N ARG A 541 15.54 -19.12 13.10
CA ARG A 541 14.60 -18.04 12.79
C ARG A 541 15.28 -16.69 12.53
N ARG A 542 16.59 -16.67 12.42
CA ARG A 542 17.34 -15.45 12.15
C ARG A 542 17.08 -14.90 10.75
N GLY A 543 17.07 -13.58 10.65
CA GLY A 543 16.88 -12.85 9.40
C GLY A 543 15.53 -13.11 8.71
N ILE A 544 15.38 -12.59 7.49
CA ILE A 544 14.11 -12.63 6.75
C ILE A 544 13.63 -14.04 6.41
N LEU A 545 14.52 -15.02 6.30
CA LEU A 545 14.16 -16.42 6.04
C LEU A 545 13.41 -17.06 7.21
N GLY A 546 13.53 -16.49 8.40
CA GLY A 546 12.78 -16.89 9.60
C GLY A 546 11.45 -16.14 9.79
N HIS A 547 11.18 -15.09 8.99
CA HIS A 547 9.94 -14.32 9.09
C HIS A 547 8.72 -15.11 8.61
N GLY A 548 7.60 -14.95 9.32
CA GLY A 548 6.35 -15.60 8.97
C GLY A 548 5.87 -15.28 7.55
N SER A 549 6.14 -14.07 7.06
CA SER A 549 5.85 -13.66 5.68
C SER A 549 6.53 -14.56 4.65
N VAL A 550 7.84 -14.75 4.75
CA VAL A 550 8.62 -15.57 3.80
C VAL A 550 8.27 -17.05 3.94
N LEU A 551 8.08 -17.52 5.17
CA LEU A 551 7.70 -18.91 5.44
C LEU A 551 6.32 -19.22 4.86
N ALA A 552 5.36 -18.31 5.02
CA ALA A 552 4.03 -18.45 4.45
C ALA A 552 4.05 -18.43 2.92
N LEU A 553 4.65 -17.39 2.30
CA LEU A 553 4.75 -17.25 0.83
C LEU A 553 5.43 -18.43 0.13
N THR A 554 6.23 -19.20 0.86
CA THR A 554 6.97 -20.37 0.35
C THR A 554 6.37 -21.70 0.79
N SER A 555 5.13 -21.68 1.24
CA SER A 555 4.33 -22.86 1.61
C SER A 555 3.16 -23.05 0.63
N ILE A 556 2.49 -24.18 0.71
CA ILE A 556 1.20 -24.43 0.06
C ILE A 556 0.12 -24.50 1.15
N ALA A 557 -1.14 -24.61 0.76
CA ALA A 557 -2.26 -24.46 1.69
C ALA A 557 -2.18 -25.35 2.94
N ASP A 558 -1.71 -26.58 2.78
CA ASP A 558 -1.73 -27.64 3.82
C ASP A 558 -0.34 -28.00 4.39
N ARG A 559 0.76 -27.50 3.78
CA ARG A 559 2.12 -27.88 4.21
C ARG A 559 3.20 -26.92 3.73
N THR A 560 4.38 -27.06 4.33
CA THR A 560 5.61 -26.38 3.86
C THR A 560 6.09 -26.97 2.53
N SER A 561 6.76 -26.17 1.71
CA SER A 561 7.34 -26.60 0.43
C SER A 561 8.81 -26.20 0.33
N PRO A 562 9.75 -27.12 0.61
CA PRO A 562 11.18 -26.85 0.44
C PRO A 562 11.55 -26.42 -0.98
N VAL A 563 10.83 -26.96 -1.99
CA VAL A 563 11.05 -26.61 -3.40
C VAL A 563 10.66 -25.15 -3.68
N LEU A 564 9.49 -24.71 -3.21
CA LEU A 564 9.07 -23.30 -3.35
C LEU A 564 10.02 -22.37 -2.60
N ARG A 565 10.49 -22.79 -1.41
CA ARG A 565 11.45 -22.00 -0.62
C ARG A 565 12.79 -21.87 -1.33
N GLY A 566 13.33 -22.97 -1.88
CA GLY A 566 14.55 -22.92 -2.68
C GLY A 566 14.38 -22.05 -3.93
N LYS A 567 13.25 -22.18 -4.63
CA LYS A 567 12.92 -21.33 -5.78
C LYS A 567 12.86 -19.85 -5.38
N TYR A 568 12.22 -19.52 -4.27
CA TYR A 568 12.13 -18.14 -3.77
C TYR A 568 13.51 -17.55 -3.48
N VAL A 569 14.38 -18.30 -2.80
CA VAL A 569 15.77 -17.85 -2.54
C VAL A 569 16.49 -17.55 -3.85
N MET A 570 16.40 -18.46 -4.82
CA MET A 570 17.09 -18.30 -6.10
C MET A 570 16.52 -17.13 -6.93
N GLU A 571 15.21 -17.03 -7.03
CA GLU A 571 14.54 -16.00 -7.84
C GLU A 571 14.59 -14.62 -7.19
N VAL A 572 14.21 -14.55 -5.90
CA VAL A 572 13.94 -13.28 -5.23
C VAL A 572 15.19 -12.70 -4.59
N LEU A 573 15.97 -13.54 -3.87
CA LEU A 573 17.14 -13.04 -3.15
C LEU A 573 18.40 -13.04 -4.03
N LEU A 574 18.62 -14.06 -4.85
CA LEU A 574 19.83 -14.19 -5.67
C LEU A 574 19.65 -13.66 -7.12
N GLY A 575 18.41 -13.35 -7.54
CA GLY A 575 18.14 -12.92 -8.90
C GLY A 575 18.53 -13.93 -9.99
N ALA A 576 18.62 -15.23 -9.63
CA ALA A 576 19.06 -16.33 -10.46
C ALA A 576 17.99 -17.43 -10.52
N PRO A 577 16.85 -17.20 -11.21
CA PRO A 577 15.78 -18.17 -11.28
C PRO A 577 16.25 -19.53 -11.79
N PRO A 578 15.75 -20.65 -11.24
CA PRO A 578 16.08 -21.98 -11.71
C PRO A 578 15.67 -22.15 -13.19
N PRO A 579 16.35 -22.97 -13.97
CA PRO A 579 15.94 -23.27 -15.33
C PRO A 579 14.54 -23.89 -15.32
N ALA A 580 13.79 -23.69 -16.42
CA ALA A 580 12.53 -24.39 -16.61
C ALA A 580 12.75 -25.92 -16.52
N PRO A 581 11.85 -26.68 -15.88
CA PRO A 581 11.97 -28.14 -15.87
C PRO A 581 12.00 -28.69 -17.29
N PRO A 582 12.78 -29.75 -17.56
CA PRO A 582 12.78 -30.39 -18.86
C PRO A 582 11.35 -30.80 -19.25
N PRO A 583 10.98 -30.73 -20.54
CA PRO A 583 9.69 -31.24 -21.00
C PRO A 583 9.59 -32.74 -20.68
N ASN A 584 8.45 -33.19 -20.23
CA ASN A 584 8.14 -34.60 -19.93
C ASN A 584 8.83 -35.18 -18.66
N VAL A 585 9.12 -34.38 -17.65
CA VAL A 585 9.49 -34.93 -16.33
C VAL A 585 8.23 -35.59 -15.74
N PRO A 586 8.26 -36.92 -15.45
CA PRO A 586 7.16 -37.56 -14.75
C PRO A 586 6.95 -36.90 -13.39
N GLY A 587 5.69 -36.74 -12.95
CA GLY A 587 5.41 -36.31 -11.58
C GLY A 587 6.10 -37.28 -10.61
N LEU A 588 6.61 -36.76 -9.49
CA LEU A 588 7.05 -37.60 -8.37
C LEU A 588 5.84 -38.39 -7.90
N ASP A 589 5.84 -39.70 -8.05
CA ASP A 589 4.86 -40.54 -7.41
C ASP A 589 4.92 -40.30 -5.91
N ALA A 590 3.77 -40.02 -5.30
CA ALA A 590 3.69 -39.81 -3.86
C ALA A 590 4.22 -41.10 -3.19
N THR A 591 5.41 -41.08 -2.65
CA THR A 591 5.94 -42.14 -1.81
C THR A 591 5.01 -42.25 -0.60
N LYS A 592 4.37 -43.42 -0.47
CA LYS A 592 3.67 -43.76 0.77
C LYS A 592 4.70 -44.19 1.78
N ASP A 593 4.65 -43.62 2.96
CA ASP A 593 5.41 -44.14 4.10
C ASP A 593 4.96 -45.55 4.40
N SER A 594 5.84 -46.34 5.04
CA SER A 594 5.57 -47.69 5.48
C SER A 594 4.29 -47.85 6.34
N ASP A 595 3.82 -46.74 6.91
CA ASP A 595 2.61 -46.62 7.75
C ASP A 595 1.39 -46.06 7.00
N GLY A 596 1.45 -45.89 5.66
CA GLY A 596 0.33 -45.43 4.84
C GLY A 596 0.03 -43.93 4.87
N GLY A 597 0.85 -43.13 5.53
CA GLY A 597 0.79 -41.65 5.47
C GLY A 597 1.41 -41.10 4.19
N ARG A 598 0.95 -39.94 3.72
CA ARG A 598 1.62 -39.15 2.69
C ARG A 598 2.65 -38.26 3.38
N THR A 599 3.91 -38.33 2.96
CA THR A 599 4.95 -37.35 3.32
C THR A 599 4.83 -36.08 2.50
#